data_70ebf754e2dd1c72a016847b9fd3fba3
#
_entry.id   70ebf754e2dd1c72a016847b9fd3fba3
#
_cell.length_a   1.000
_cell.length_b   1.000
_cell.length_c   1.000
_cell.angle_alpha   90.00
_cell.angle_beta   90.00
_cell.angle_gamma   90.00
#
_symmetry.space_group_name_H-M   'P 1'
#
loop_
_entity.id
_entity.type
_entity.pdbx_description
1 polymer ?
#
loop_
_entity_poly.entity_id
_entity_poly.type
_entity_poly.pdbx_seq_one_letter_code
_entity_poly.pdbx_strand_id
1 'polypeptide(L)'
;RGLGDVYKRQDEMYRNKGIMIAQGDKLDPDEYIKLLANIPLEFSPGEHFNYSISTDILGFIIQRITNKTLFEFFKETILDPLDMNDTFFTIPKEKKERFASCYVCDAKNGGYKLSDDSQSSAFSNTPKSFSGGGGLLSTIDDYMKFCNMLQNKGTINGTTILGKKTTELMMSNQLEKNVDLSQIAKGRWSETLFEGIGFSLGGSVVIDPVRNKNISSLGEFAWGGAAGTAFWVDPVEKINVVFMTQIMNFLERDALRSELRTVVNQSLV
;
A
#
# COMPACT_ATOMS: atom_id res chain seq x y z
N ARG A 1 -16.22 10.44 17.12
CA ARG A 1 -16.18 9.09 17.73
C ARG A 1 -14.73 8.75 17.96
N GLY A 2 -14.38 8.37 19.21
CA GLY A 2 -13.00 8.20 19.61
C GLY A 2 -12.30 7.05 18.89
N LEU A 3 -10.99 7.13 18.80
CA LEU A 3 -10.08 6.12 18.26
C LEU A 3 -10.22 4.71 18.90
N GLY A 4 -11.08 4.54 19.93
CA GLY A 4 -11.30 3.29 20.63
C GLY A 4 -11.89 2.15 19.79
N ASP A 5 -12.65 2.46 18.73
CA ASP A 5 -13.29 1.46 17.88
C ASP A 5 -12.39 0.97 16.71
N VAL A 6 -11.22 1.56 16.54
CA VAL A 6 -10.28 1.25 15.44
C VAL A 6 -9.34 0.10 15.82
N TYR A 7 -9.21 -0.20 17.09
CA TYR A 7 -8.28 -1.21 17.59
C TYR A 7 -8.99 -2.54 17.80
N LYS A 8 -8.83 -3.42 16.84
CA LYS A 8 -9.23 -4.82 17.00
C LYS A 8 -8.43 -5.47 18.13
N ARG A 9 -9.02 -6.47 18.78
CA ARG A 9 -8.35 -7.27 19.80
C ARG A 9 -6.98 -7.81 19.34
N GLN A 10 -6.85 -8.17 18.09
CA GLN A 10 -5.61 -8.65 17.50
C GLN A 10 -4.55 -7.54 17.38
N ASP A 11 -4.93 -6.32 17.00
CA ASP A 11 -4.02 -5.17 16.96
C ASP A 11 -3.48 -4.79 18.34
N GLU A 12 -4.29 -4.96 19.38
CA GLU A 12 -3.85 -4.81 20.76
C GLU A 12 -2.84 -5.89 21.16
N MET A 13 -3.07 -7.13 20.75
CA MET A 13 -2.11 -8.22 20.94
C MET A 13 -0.78 -7.98 20.22
N TYR A 14 -0.81 -7.41 19.03
CA TYR A 14 0.39 -7.00 18.28
C TYR A 14 1.17 -5.95 19.08
N ARG A 15 0.52 -4.87 19.51
CA ARG A 15 1.17 -3.81 20.28
C ARG A 15 1.76 -4.35 21.60
N ASN A 16 1.02 -5.18 22.32
CA ASN A 16 1.48 -5.77 23.59
C ASN A 16 2.69 -6.69 23.42
N LYS A 17 2.90 -7.23 22.20
CA LYS A 17 4.09 -8.03 21.83
C LYS A 17 5.21 -7.19 21.21
N GLY A 18 5.03 -5.87 21.11
CA GLY A 18 5.99 -4.99 20.46
C GLY A 18 6.06 -5.14 18.94
N ILE A 19 5.06 -5.77 18.33
CA ILE A 19 4.92 -5.88 16.88
C ILE A 19 4.31 -4.56 16.38
N MET A 20 5.15 -3.74 15.76
CA MET A 20 4.76 -2.45 15.18
C MET A 20 4.86 -2.56 13.65
N ILE A 21 3.78 -2.25 12.95
CA ILE A 21 3.64 -2.44 11.50
C ILE A 21 4.32 -1.35 10.66
N ALA A 22 4.86 -0.33 11.27
CA ALA A 22 5.43 0.80 10.54
C ALA A 22 6.86 1.11 10.97
N GLN A 23 7.72 1.33 10.00
CA GLN A 23 9.04 1.94 10.15
C GLN A 23 10.14 1.05 10.76
N GLY A 24 10.35 -0.12 10.15
CA GLY A 24 11.53 -0.91 10.47
C GLY A 24 11.57 -1.38 11.90
N ASP A 25 10.84 -2.43 12.15
CA ASP A 25 10.79 -3.07 13.45
C ASP A 25 12.20 -3.30 13.98
N LYS A 26 12.34 -3.12 15.29
CA LYS A 26 13.56 -3.47 16.03
C LYS A 26 13.80 -4.98 16.07
N LEU A 27 12.84 -5.77 15.58
CA LEU A 27 12.86 -7.22 15.52
C LEU A 27 13.44 -7.69 14.18
N ASP A 28 14.21 -8.76 14.19
CA ASP A 28 14.53 -9.47 12.97
C ASP A 28 13.34 -10.31 12.48
N PRO A 29 13.31 -10.76 11.20
CA PRO A 29 12.21 -11.52 10.65
C PRO A 29 11.86 -12.80 11.43
N ASP A 30 12.84 -13.48 12.01
CA ASP A 30 12.61 -14.73 12.75
C ASP A 30 11.98 -14.47 14.11
N GLU A 31 12.43 -13.43 14.82
CA GLU A 31 11.80 -12.99 16.05
C GLU A 31 10.37 -12.55 15.82
N TYR A 32 10.13 -11.79 14.74
CA TYR A 32 8.81 -11.33 14.34
C TYR A 32 7.85 -12.51 14.12
N ILE A 33 8.26 -13.49 13.31
CA ILE A 33 7.44 -14.69 13.03
C ILE A 33 7.16 -15.49 14.31
N LYS A 34 8.16 -15.67 15.20
CA LYS A 34 7.96 -16.36 16.48
C LYS A 34 6.94 -15.68 17.37
N LEU A 35 6.95 -14.36 17.43
CA LEU A 35 5.96 -13.60 18.20
C LEU A 35 4.56 -13.73 17.58
N LEU A 36 4.45 -13.63 16.26
CA LEU A 36 3.18 -13.78 15.53
C LEU A 36 2.56 -15.16 15.69
N ALA A 37 3.37 -16.21 15.63
CA ALA A 37 2.89 -17.60 15.78
C ALA A 37 2.18 -17.86 17.12
N ASN A 38 2.39 -17.01 18.12
CA ASN A 38 1.73 -17.09 19.41
C ASN A 38 0.49 -16.20 19.55
N ILE A 39 0.06 -15.56 18.45
CA ILE A 39 -1.13 -14.73 18.43
C ILE A 39 -2.22 -15.48 17.66
N PRO A 40 -3.41 -15.71 18.27
CA PRO A 40 -4.48 -16.42 17.61
C PRO A 40 -5.00 -15.61 16.40
N LEU A 41 -5.43 -16.33 15.37
CA LEU A 41 -6.15 -15.74 14.25
C LEU A 41 -7.52 -15.22 14.74
N GLU A 42 -8.02 -14.17 14.10
CA GLU A 42 -9.33 -13.60 14.43
C GLU A 42 -10.48 -14.48 13.91
N PHE A 43 -10.25 -15.18 12.81
CA PHE A 43 -11.15 -16.14 12.16
C PHE A 43 -10.33 -17.13 11.29
N SER A 44 -10.96 -18.15 10.77
CA SER A 44 -10.28 -19.10 9.91
C SER A 44 -9.87 -18.47 8.57
N PRO A 45 -8.70 -18.82 8.01
CA PRO A 45 -8.29 -18.34 6.71
C PRO A 45 -9.35 -18.61 5.62
N GLY A 46 -9.65 -17.59 4.83
CA GLY A 46 -10.65 -17.66 3.75
C GLY A 46 -12.08 -17.29 4.15
N GLU A 47 -12.42 -17.21 5.43
CA GLU A 47 -13.79 -16.86 5.87
C GLU A 47 -14.11 -15.36 5.66
N HIS A 48 -13.14 -14.50 5.90
CA HIS A 48 -13.32 -13.05 5.83
C HIS A 48 -12.06 -12.35 5.31
N PHE A 49 -12.26 -11.17 4.73
CA PHE A 49 -11.17 -10.24 4.47
C PHE A 49 -10.89 -9.40 5.72
N ASN A 50 -9.62 -9.32 6.09
CA ASN A 50 -9.15 -8.47 7.18
C ASN A 50 -7.84 -7.79 6.78
N TYR A 51 -7.84 -6.47 6.73
CA TYR A 51 -6.61 -5.71 6.50
C TYR A 51 -5.66 -5.92 7.68
N SER A 52 -4.45 -6.40 7.39
CA SER A 52 -3.51 -6.84 8.43
C SER A 52 -2.06 -6.80 7.93
N ILE A 53 -1.15 -7.37 8.73
CA ILE A 53 0.28 -7.54 8.43
C ILE A 53 0.58 -8.69 7.44
N SER A 54 -0.40 -9.19 6.72
CA SER A 54 -0.22 -10.35 5.82
C SER A 54 0.83 -10.09 4.74
N THR A 55 0.93 -8.86 4.25
CA THR A 55 1.96 -8.46 3.27
C THR A 55 3.37 -8.44 3.85
N ASP A 56 3.53 -8.16 5.14
CA ASP A 56 4.82 -8.31 5.85
C ASP A 56 5.25 -9.76 5.90
N ILE A 57 4.30 -10.66 6.19
CA ILE A 57 4.56 -12.12 6.18
C ILE A 57 4.98 -12.58 4.78
N LEU A 58 4.35 -12.08 3.71
CA LEU A 58 4.78 -12.36 2.34
C LEU A 58 6.21 -11.87 2.09
N GLY A 59 6.57 -10.69 2.60
CA GLY A 59 7.95 -10.19 2.55
C GLY A 59 8.94 -11.14 3.22
N PHE A 60 8.60 -11.68 4.38
CA PHE A 60 9.44 -12.67 5.08
C PHE A 60 9.54 -14.00 4.33
N ILE A 61 8.47 -14.46 3.69
CA ILE A 61 8.48 -15.65 2.83
C ILE A 61 9.45 -15.46 1.66
N ILE A 62 9.39 -14.30 1.00
CA ILE A 62 10.33 -13.96 -0.09
C ILE A 62 11.78 -14.03 0.41
N GLN A 63 12.09 -13.43 1.54
CA GLN A 63 13.43 -13.47 2.13
C GLN A 63 13.90 -14.91 2.41
N ARG A 64 13.02 -15.75 2.92
CA ARG A 64 13.32 -17.16 3.19
C ARG A 64 13.61 -17.98 1.95
N ILE A 65 12.79 -17.78 0.89
CA ILE A 65 12.94 -18.54 -0.36
C ILE A 65 14.17 -18.10 -1.13
N THR A 66 14.43 -16.78 -1.15
CA THR A 66 15.49 -16.20 -1.99
C THR A 66 16.84 -16.08 -1.26
N ASN A 67 16.85 -16.16 0.05
CA ASN A 67 18.00 -15.87 0.91
C ASN A 67 18.57 -14.46 0.68
N LYS A 68 17.70 -13.51 0.34
CA LYS A 68 17.99 -12.08 0.14
C LYS A 68 17.13 -11.25 1.09
N THR A 69 17.56 -10.06 1.43
CA THR A 69 16.66 -9.10 2.06
C THR A 69 15.52 -8.72 1.10
N LEU A 70 14.39 -8.28 1.61
CA LEU A 70 13.28 -7.84 0.76
C LEU A 70 13.69 -6.68 -0.17
N PHE A 71 14.56 -5.79 0.31
CA PHE A 71 15.05 -4.69 -0.52
C PHE A 71 15.97 -5.17 -1.64
N GLU A 72 16.91 -6.07 -1.38
CA GLU A 72 17.76 -6.67 -2.42
C GLU A 72 16.91 -7.37 -3.48
N PHE A 73 15.89 -8.12 -3.05
CA PHE A 73 14.98 -8.78 -3.97
C PHE A 73 14.21 -7.76 -4.83
N PHE A 74 13.62 -6.73 -4.22
CA PHE A 74 12.92 -5.68 -4.96
C PHE A 74 13.84 -4.95 -5.91
N LYS A 75 15.05 -4.60 -5.43
CA LYS A 75 16.03 -3.89 -6.25
C LYS A 75 16.35 -4.66 -7.52
N GLU A 76 16.71 -5.91 -7.39
CA GLU A 76 17.11 -6.77 -8.52
C GLU A 76 15.97 -7.10 -9.47
N THR A 77 14.77 -7.36 -8.94
CA THR A 77 13.66 -7.92 -9.73
C THR A 77 12.67 -6.88 -10.25
N ILE A 78 12.63 -5.69 -9.62
CA ILE A 78 11.64 -4.66 -9.93
C ILE A 78 12.31 -3.30 -10.18
N LEU A 79 13.08 -2.79 -9.18
CA LEU A 79 13.50 -1.39 -9.18
C LEU A 79 14.56 -1.12 -10.25
N ASP A 80 15.63 -1.90 -10.31
CA ASP A 80 16.67 -1.74 -11.33
C ASP A 80 16.13 -2.01 -12.75
N PRO A 81 15.37 -3.10 -12.99
CA PRO A 81 14.78 -3.33 -14.31
C PRO A 81 13.81 -2.25 -14.78
N LEU A 82 13.15 -1.54 -13.86
CA LEU A 82 12.25 -0.42 -14.16
C LEU A 82 12.95 0.95 -14.11
N ASP A 83 14.26 1.00 -13.83
CA ASP A 83 15.01 2.24 -13.63
C ASP A 83 14.39 3.14 -12.51
N MET A 84 13.91 2.51 -11.42
CA MET A 84 13.33 3.20 -10.26
C MET A 84 14.42 3.57 -9.24
N ASN A 85 15.27 4.50 -9.63
CA ASN A 85 16.50 4.86 -8.91
C ASN A 85 16.27 5.72 -7.64
N ASP A 86 15.05 6.22 -7.45
CA ASP A 86 14.62 7.01 -6.29
C ASP A 86 13.62 6.23 -5.41
N THR A 87 13.71 4.89 -5.44
CA THR A 87 12.84 4.01 -4.64
C THR A 87 13.67 3.12 -3.71
N PHE A 88 13.46 3.23 -2.40
CA PHE A 88 14.26 2.55 -1.38
C PHE A 88 13.53 2.50 -0.02
N PHE A 89 14.00 1.68 0.91
CA PHE A 89 13.53 1.65 2.30
C PHE A 89 14.33 2.57 3.22
N THR A 90 15.54 2.93 2.83
CA THR A 90 16.43 3.82 3.60
C THR A 90 16.90 4.92 2.69
N ILE A 91 16.70 6.19 3.09
CA ILE A 91 17.07 7.31 2.26
C ILE A 91 18.60 7.42 2.12
N PRO A 92 19.15 7.43 0.90
CA PRO A 92 20.57 7.67 0.68
C PRO A 92 20.95 9.09 1.13
N LYS A 93 22.15 9.24 1.69
CA LYS A 93 22.62 10.52 2.24
C LYS A 93 22.58 11.65 1.22
N GLU A 94 22.93 11.35 -0.02
CA GLU A 94 22.97 12.29 -1.15
C GLU A 94 21.57 12.70 -1.65
N LYS A 95 20.52 11.99 -1.23
CA LYS A 95 19.13 12.27 -1.61
C LYS A 95 18.30 12.88 -0.47
N LYS A 96 18.91 13.05 0.70
CA LYS A 96 18.23 13.52 1.91
C LYS A 96 17.58 14.89 1.75
N GLU A 97 18.20 15.79 1.01
CA GLU A 97 17.68 17.14 0.71
C GLU A 97 16.32 17.11 -0.03
N ARG A 98 16.03 16.03 -0.76
CA ARG A 98 14.79 15.85 -1.52
C ARG A 98 13.70 15.12 -0.71
N PHE A 99 14.03 14.63 0.47
CA PHE A 99 13.09 13.88 1.30
C PHE A 99 12.09 14.83 1.96
N ALA A 100 10.80 14.56 1.77
CA ALA A 100 9.74 15.37 2.33
C ALA A 100 9.48 15.02 3.81
N SER A 101 9.30 16.05 4.63
CA SER A 101 8.79 15.87 6.00
C SER A 101 7.35 15.40 6.00
N CYS A 102 6.97 14.62 7.01
CA CYS A 102 5.60 14.14 7.19
C CYS A 102 4.88 14.91 8.30
N TYR A 103 3.61 15.19 8.05
CA TYR A 103 2.75 15.94 8.96
C TYR A 103 1.60 15.06 9.45
N VAL A 104 0.95 15.49 10.52
CA VAL A 104 -0.27 14.87 11.04
C VAL A 104 -1.32 15.93 11.31
N CYS A 105 -2.59 15.64 11.05
CA CYS A 105 -3.69 16.54 11.39
C CYS A 105 -3.74 16.79 12.91
N ASP A 106 -3.80 18.06 13.32
CA ASP A 106 -4.00 18.44 14.72
C ASP A 106 -5.49 18.62 15.02
N ALA A 107 -6.12 17.56 15.48
CA ALA A 107 -7.55 17.55 15.78
C ALA A 107 -7.96 18.50 16.92
N LYS A 108 -7.01 18.96 17.76
CA LYS A 108 -7.31 19.86 18.88
C LYS A 108 -7.27 21.33 18.49
N ASN A 109 -6.23 21.71 17.71
CA ASN A 109 -5.96 23.11 17.41
C ASN A 109 -6.33 23.47 15.96
N GLY A 110 -6.68 22.48 15.16
CA GLY A 110 -6.83 22.63 13.70
C GLY A 110 -5.49 22.68 12.97
N GLY A 111 -5.51 22.45 11.65
CA GLY A 111 -4.31 22.47 10.82
C GLY A 111 -3.42 21.24 10.99
N TYR A 112 -2.11 21.43 10.83
CA TYR A 112 -1.14 20.34 10.75
C TYR A 112 0.05 20.60 11.68
N LYS A 113 0.62 19.54 12.23
CA LYS A 113 1.88 19.57 12.98
C LYS A 113 2.88 18.59 12.38
N LEU A 114 4.16 18.90 12.49
CA LEU A 114 5.25 18.03 12.05
C LEU A 114 5.21 16.72 12.83
N SER A 115 5.23 15.61 12.12
CA SER A 115 5.23 14.23 12.67
C SER A 115 6.56 13.54 12.48
N ASP A 116 7.18 13.73 11.31
CA ASP A 116 8.50 13.19 10.98
C ASP A 116 9.28 14.24 10.20
N ASP A 117 10.35 14.75 10.80
CA ASP A 117 11.23 15.73 10.18
C ASP A 117 12.19 15.03 9.22
N SER A 118 12.21 15.47 7.96
CA SER A 118 13.09 14.94 6.93
C SER A 118 14.57 14.92 7.33
N GLN A 119 15.02 15.88 8.16
CA GLN A 119 16.41 15.99 8.59
C GLN A 119 16.80 14.99 9.69
N SER A 120 15.83 14.55 10.49
CA SER A 120 16.04 13.62 11.62
C SER A 120 15.24 12.32 11.51
N SER A 121 14.63 12.07 10.36
CA SER A 121 13.75 10.94 10.12
C SER A 121 14.42 9.57 10.37
N ALA A 122 13.64 8.65 10.94
CA ALA A 122 14.03 7.26 11.12
C ALA A 122 14.37 6.56 9.79
N PHE A 123 13.81 7.01 8.67
CA PHE A 123 14.14 6.50 7.33
C PHE A 123 15.58 6.77 6.89
N SER A 124 16.34 7.54 7.65
CA SER A 124 17.80 7.67 7.46
C SER A 124 18.58 6.47 7.96
N ASN A 125 17.95 5.54 8.67
CA ASN A 125 18.57 4.35 9.24
C ASN A 125 18.03 3.09 8.58
N THR A 126 18.90 2.13 8.32
CA THR A 126 18.47 0.84 7.78
C THR A 126 17.71 0.06 8.86
N PRO A 127 16.47 -0.37 8.60
CA PRO A 127 15.70 -1.16 9.56
C PRO A 127 16.28 -2.57 9.70
N LYS A 128 16.01 -3.25 10.82
CA LYS A 128 16.36 -4.66 10.99
C LYS A 128 15.55 -5.59 10.10
N SER A 129 14.32 -5.23 9.83
CA SER A 129 13.47 -5.92 8.86
C SER A 129 12.78 -4.93 7.92
N PHE A 130 12.66 -5.31 6.66
CA PHE A 130 11.94 -4.54 5.66
C PHE A 130 10.47 -4.99 5.63
N SER A 131 9.55 -4.05 5.81
CA SER A 131 8.12 -4.33 5.78
C SER A 131 7.64 -4.59 4.36
N GLY A 132 6.91 -5.67 4.15
CA GLY A 132 6.19 -5.92 2.89
C GLY A 132 4.89 -5.10 2.78
N GLY A 133 4.43 -4.51 3.88
CA GLY A 133 3.21 -3.71 3.95
C GLY A 133 3.43 -2.20 3.97
N GLY A 134 4.68 -1.72 4.06
CA GLY A 134 4.96 -0.28 4.14
C GLY A 134 6.44 0.07 4.20
N GLY A 135 6.73 1.35 4.43
CA GLY A 135 8.10 1.83 4.62
C GLY A 135 8.90 2.07 3.34
N LEU A 136 8.36 1.76 2.17
CA LEU A 136 9.02 2.07 0.90
C LEU A 136 8.87 3.56 0.59
N LEU A 137 9.99 4.22 0.34
CA LEU A 137 10.07 5.61 -0.13
C LEU A 137 10.18 5.60 -1.65
N SER A 138 9.55 6.57 -2.31
CA SER A 138 9.58 6.67 -3.77
C SER A 138 9.33 8.11 -4.23
N THR A 139 9.39 8.34 -5.52
CA THR A 139 8.97 9.56 -6.21
C THR A 139 7.78 9.28 -7.11
N ILE A 140 7.07 10.33 -7.53
CA ILE A 140 6.01 10.23 -8.53
C ILE A 140 6.53 9.58 -9.82
N ASP A 141 7.70 10.02 -10.28
CA ASP A 141 8.30 9.53 -11.53
C ASP A 141 8.61 8.03 -11.47
N ASP A 142 9.22 7.56 -10.39
CA ASP A 142 9.51 6.13 -10.24
C ASP A 142 8.24 5.30 -10.12
N TYR A 143 7.29 5.76 -9.28
CA TYR A 143 6.05 5.02 -9.12
C TYR A 143 5.20 5.00 -10.40
N MET A 144 5.29 6.05 -11.23
CA MET A 144 4.68 6.08 -12.56
C MET A 144 5.28 5.03 -13.50
N LYS A 145 6.59 4.72 -13.42
CA LYS A 145 7.21 3.62 -14.17
C LYS A 145 6.58 2.28 -13.79
N PHE A 146 6.35 2.06 -12.49
CA PHE A 146 5.65 0.86 -12.00
C PHE A 146 4.20 0.81 -12.52
N CYS A 147 3.45 1.90 -12.45
CA CYS A 147 2.09 1.97 -13.01
C CYS A 147 2.07 1.70 -14.51
N ASN A 148 3.01 2.28 -15.26
CA ASN A 148 3.15 2.04 -16.70
C ASN A 148 3.46 0.57 -17.02
N MET A 149 4.29 -0.09 -16.22
CA MET A 149 4.55 -1.53 -16.35
C MET A 149 3.27 -2.33 -16.16
N LEU A 150 2.46 -2.03 -15.14
CA LEU A 150 1.16 -2.67 -14.92
C LEU A 150 0.19 -2.42 -16.07
N GLN A 151 0.06 -1.17 -16.52
CA GLN A 151 -0.79 -0.76 -17.65
C GLN A 151 -0.42 -1.52 -18.94
N ASN A 152 0.85 -1.74 -19.17
CA ASN A 152 1.38 -2.48 -20.31
C ASN A 152 1.48 -4.00 -20.04
N LYS A 153 0.67 -4.50 -19.08
CA LYS A 153 0.54 -5.94 -18.79
C LYS A 153 1.86 -6.61 -18.42
N GLY A 154 2.65 -5.93 -17.60
CA GLY A 154 3.88 -6.45 -17.01
C GLY A 154 5.16 -6.14 -17.78
N THR A 155 5.10 -5.34 -18.84
CA THR A 155 6.27 -5.00 -19.68
C THR A 155 6.34 -3.50 -19.89
N ILE A 156 7.55 -2.93 -19.85
CA ILE A 156 7.82 -1.53 -20.18
C ILE A 156 9.20 -1.43 -20.89
N ASN A 157 9.29 -0.66 -21.97
CA ASN A 157 10.55 -0.40 -22.69
C ASN A 157 11.34 -1.68 -23.05
N GLY A 158 10.63 -2.77 -23.38
CA GLY A 158 11.26 -4.06 -23.70
C GLY A 158 11.65 -4.91 -22.48
N THR A 159 11.53 -4.38 -21.27
CA THR A 159 11.77 -5.12 -20.01
C THR A 159 10.47 -5.74 -19.53
N THR A 160 10.46 -7.05 -19.31
CA THR A 160 9.31 -7.79 -18.75
C THR A 160 9.56 -8.14 -17.30
N ILE A 161 8.74 -7.59 -16.41
CA ILE A 161 8.75 -7.91 -14.97
C ILE A 161 7.81 -9.09 -14.69
N LEU A 162 6.61 -9.06 -15.27
CA LEU A 162 5.59 -10.09 -15.13
C LEU A 162 5.06 -10.49 -16.50
N GLY A 163 4.72 -11.75 -16.67
CA GLY A 163 4.02 -12.18 -17.87
C GLY A 163 2.62 -11.57 -17.95
N LYS A 164 2.15 -11.31 -19.18
CA LYS A 164 0.84 -10.68 -19.45
C LYS A 164 -0.31 -11.31 -18.64
N LYS A 165 -0.42 -12.62 -18.65
CA LYS A 165 -1.49 -13.34 -17.95
C LYS A 165 -1.35 -13.27 -16.42
N THR A 166 -0.13 -13.23 -15.92
CA THR A 166 0.14 -13.04 -14.50
C THR A 166 -0.29 -11.64 -14.04
N THR A 167 0.00 -10.62 -14.84
CA THR A 167 -0.43 -9.24 -14.55
C THR A 167 -1.95 -9.11 -14.58
N GLU A 168 -2.61 -9.69 -15.58
CA GLU A 168 -4.08 -9.72 -15.67
C GLU A 168 -4.70 -10.42 -14.46
N LEU A 169 -4.13 -11.56 -14.03
CA LEU A 169 -4.57 -12.27 -12.82
C LEU A 169 -4.33 -11.42 -11.56
N MET A 170 -3.15 -10.83 -11.44
CA MET A 170 -2.79 -9.98 -10.31
C MET A 170 -3.75 -8.80 -10.13
N MET A 171 -4.18 -8.18 -11.20
CA MET A 171 -5.07 -7.02 -11.19
C MET A 171 -6.56 -7.40 -11.20
N SER A 172 -6.92 -8.68 -11.15
CA SER A 172 -8.32 -9.13 -11.09
C SER A 172 -8.79 -9.37 -9.66
N ASN A 173 -10.11 -9.37 -9.43
CA ASN A 173 -10.68 -9.68 -8.12
C ASN A 173 -10.37 -11.12 -7.72
N GLN A 174 -9.77 -11.30 -6.55
CA GLN A 174 -9.40 -12.60 -5.99
C GLN A 174 -10.35 -13.07 -4.89
N LEU A 175 -11.35 -12.26 -4.53
CA LEU A 175 -12.32 -12.64 -3.52
C LEU A 175 -13.24 -13.74 -4.07
N GLU A 176 -13.48 -14.75 -3.25
CA GLU A 176 -14.33 -15.89 -3.63
C GLU A 176 -15.71 -15.42 -4.08
N LYS A 177 -16.28 -16.06 -5.09
CA LYS A 177 -17.58 -15.71 -5.71
C LYS A 177 -17.64 -14.30 -6.31
N ASN A 178 -16.48 -13.69 -6.57
CA ASN A 178 -16.38 -12.34 -7.13
C ASN A 178 -17.15 -11.28 -6.31
N VAL A 179 -17.23 -11.45 -4.99
CA VAL A 179 -17.88 -10.47 -4.10
C VAL A 179 -17.03 -9.21 -3.98
N ASP A 180 -17.63 -8.13 -3.48
CA ASP A 180 -16.90 -6.93 -3.09
C ASP A 180 -16.50 -6.96 -1.59
N LEU A 181 -15.62 -6.04 -1.22
CA LEU A 181 -15.11 -5.93 0.14
C LEU A 181 -16.20 -5.66 1.18
N SER A 182 -17.26 -4.93 0.81
CA SER A 182 -18.37 -4.63 1.73
C SER A 182 -19.12 -5.87 2.22
N GLN A 183 -19.05 -6.96 1.46
CA GLN A 183 -19.74 -8.22 1.76
C GLN A 183 -18.93 -9.16 2.65
N ILE A 184 -17.60 -9.09 2.60
CA ILE A 184 -16.72 -10.08 3.26
C ILE A 184 -15.75 -9.45 4.29
N ALA A 185 -15.51 -8.13 4.22
CA ALA A 185 -14.55 -7.48 5.09
C ALA A 185 -15.02 -7.36 6.53
N LYS A 186 -14.10 -7.56 7.46
CA LYS A 186 -14.26 -7.28 8.88
C LYS A 186 -13.40 -6.07 9.27
N GLY A 187 -14.00 -5.12 10.00
CA GLY A 187 -13.32 -3.93 10.48
C GLY A 187 -13.44 -2.72 9.57
N ARG A 188 -12.92 -1.59 10.05
CA ARG A 188 -13.15 -0.25 9.49
C ARG A 188 -11.91 0.38 8.86
N TRP A 189 -11.11 -0.36 8.12
CA TRP A 189 -10.15 0.29 7.26
C TRP A 189 -10.88 0.88 6.05
N SER A 190 -10.52 2.08 5.63
CA SER A 190 -11.22 2.83 4.60
C SER A 190 -11.41 2.06 3.30
N GLU A 191 -10.42 1.26 2.94
CA GLU A 191 -10.44 0.45 1.72
C GLU A 191 -11.40 -0.74 1.77
N THR A 192 -11.91 -1.10 2.95
CA THR A 192 -12.81 -2.25 3.12
C THR A 192 -14.30 -1.89 3.16
N LEU A 193 -14.63 -0.60 3.09
CA LEU A 193 -16.01 -0.11 3.21
C LEU A 193 -16.68 0.17 1.87
N PHE A 194 -15.95 0.11 0.78
CA PHE A 194 -16.46 0.50 -0.54
C PHE A 194 -17.23 -0.64 -1.20
N GLU A 195 -18.49 -0.37 -1.49
CA GLU A 195 -19.29 -1.20 -2.38
C GLU A 195 -18.72 -1.17 -3.80
N GLY A 196 -18.87 -2.27 -4.54
CA GLY A 196 -18.38 -2.38 -5.91
C GLY A 196 -16.86 -2.47 -6.06
N ILE A 197 -16.13 -2.58 -4.93
CA ILE A 197 -14.67 -2.72 -4.90
C ILE A 197 -14.30 -4.13 -4.43
N GLY A 198 -13.61 -4.88 -5.27
CA GLY A 198 -12.97 -6.15 -4.94
C GLY A 198 -11.54 -5.97 -4.44
N PHE A 199 -10.87 -7.08 -4.16
CA PHE A 199 -9.46 -7.09 -3.77
C PHE A 199 -8.67 -8.07 -4.64
N SER A 200 -7.56 -7.59 -5.16
CA SER A 200 -6.66 -8.30 -6.05
C SER A 200 -5.44 -8.88 -5.30
N LEU A 201 -4.39 -9.26 -6.02
CA LEU A 201 -3.12 -9.66 -5.38
C LEU A 201 -2.24 -8.41 -5.09
N GLY A 202 -2.72 -7.51 -4.21
CA GLY A 202 -1.94 -6.39 -3.73
C GLY A 202 -2.60 -5.02 -3.82
N GLY A 203 -3.86 -4.93 -4.25
CA GLY A 203 -4.60 -3.68 -4.29
C GLY A 203 -6.10 -3.89 -4.45
N SER A 204 -6.86 -2.80 -4.45
CA SER A 204 -8.28 -2.80 -4.77
C SER A 204 -8.49 -2.87 -6.28
N VAL A 205 -9.63 -3.41 -6.68
CA VAL A 205 -10.05 -3.43 -8.09
C VAL A 205 -11.54 -3.09 -8.18
N VAL A 206 -11.90 -2.22 -9.10
CA VAL A 206 -13.30 -1.87 -9.36
C VAL A 206 -13.98 -3.02 -10.07
N ILE A 207 -15.01 -3.60 -9.45
CA ILE A 207 -15.82 -4.69 -10.03
C ILE A 207 -17.24 -4.26 -10.38
N ASP A 208 -17.70 -3.13 -9.83
CA ASP A 208 -19.00 -2.51 -10.14
C ASP A 208 -18.88 -1.00 -9.98
N PRO A 209 -18.63 -0.25 -11.06
CA PRO A 209 -18.49 1.21 -11.01
C PRO A 209 -19.76 1.93 -10.51
N VAL A 210 -20.94 1.38 -10.77
CA VAL A 210 -22.22 1.99 -10.34
C VAL A 210 -22.37 1.91 -8.83
N ARG A 211 -22.07 0.75 -8.25
CA ARG A 211 -22.10 0.58 -6.79
C ARG A 211 -20.98 1.33 -6.08
N ASN A 212 -19.83 1.48 -6.72
CA ASN A 212 -18.70 2.24 -6.19
C ASN A 212 -18.99 3.72 -6.00
N LYS A 213 -19.94 4.28 -6.76
CA LYS A 213 -20.37 5.70 -6.70
C LYS A 213 -19.23 6.70 -6.99
N ASN A 214 -18.14 6.26 -7.54
CA ASN A 214 -17.07 7.09 -8.06
C ASN A 214 -17.01 6.97 -9.58
N ILE A 215 -16.57 8.02 -10.25
CA ILE A 215 -16.24 7.93 -11.68
C ILE A 215 -15.00 7.07 -11.81
N SER A 216 -15.18 5.87 -12.34
CA SER A 216 -14.10 4.86 -12.48
C SER A 216 -14.49 3.83 -13.53
N SER A 217 -13.52 3.13 -14.06
CA SER A 217 -13.72 2.04 -15.03
C SER A 217 -13.74 0.67 -14.36
N LEU A 218 -14.44 -0.28 -14.96
CA LEU A 218 -14.36 -1.68 -14.55
C LEU A 218 -12.90 -2.17 -14.69
N GLY A 219 -12.36 -2.76 -13.63
CA GLY A 219 -10.98 -3.25 -13.61
C GLY A 219 -9.94 -2.18 -13.23
N GLU A 220 -10.33 -0.95 -12.91
CA GLU A 220 -9.40 0.03 -12.33
C GLU A 220 -8.74 -0.58 -11.10
N PHE A 221 -7.40 -0.66 -11.13
CA PHE A 221 -6.58 -1.18 -10.05
C PHE A 221 -5.97 -0.02 -9.27
N ALA A 222 -6.11 -0.04 -7.95
CA ALA A 222 -5.70 1.09 -7.11
C ALA A 222 -5.19 0.66 -5.74
N TRP A 223 -4.40 1.51 -5.12
CA TRP A 223 -4.13 1.46 -3.68
C TRP A 223 -3.72 2.82 -3.16
N GLY A 224 -3.51 2.89 -1.84
CA GLY A 224 -3.08 4.12 -1.19
C GLY A 224 -2.31 3.89 0.09
N GLY A 225 -1.57 4.91 0.52
CA GLY A 225 -0.78 4.91 1.73
C GLY A 225 -1.40 5.67 2.90
N ALA A 226 -0.91 5.39 4.11
CA ALA A 226 -1.35 6.04 5.35
C ALA A 226 -1.10 7.56 5.36
N ALA A 227 -0.03 8.01 4.69
CA ALA A 227 0.29 9.44 4.54
C ALA A 227 -0.49 10.15 3.42
N GLY A 228 -1.60 9.56 2.96
CA GLY A 228 -2.49 10.16 1.96
C GLY A 228 -2.08 9.90 0.51
N THR A 229 -1.01 9.17 0.25
CA THR A 229 -0.61 8.78 -1.11
C THR A 229 -1.69 7.91 -1.76
N ALA A 230 -1.78 7.98 -3.08
CA ALA A 230 -2.67 7.13 -3.87
C ALA A 230 -2.11 6.90 -5.26
N PHE A 231 -2.47 5.78 -5.86
CA PHE A 231 -2.30 5.55 -7.28
C PHE A 231 -3.47 4.76 -7.83
N TRP A 232 -3.71 4.89 -9.12
CA TRP A 232 -4.56 3.96 -9.86
C TRP A 232 -4.08 3.78 -11.29
N VAL A 233 -4.38 2.61 -11.82
CA VAL A 233 -4.17 2.19 -13.20
C VAL A 233 -5.52 1.85 -13.77
N ASP A 234 -5.99 2.62 -14.74
CA ASP A 234 -7.24 2.38 -15.44
C ASP A 234 -6.96 1.70 -16.79
N PRO A 235 -7.28 0.41 -16.93
CA PRO A 235 -6.98 -0.32 -18.16
C PRO A 235 -7.92 0.01 -19.31
N VAL A 236 -9.07 0.62 -19.05
CA VAL A 236 -10.09 0.99 -20.07
C VAL A 236 -9.70 2.31 -20.71
N GLU A 237 -9.54 3.35 -19.89
CA GLU A 237 -9.16 4.68 -20.34
C GLU A 237 -7.66 4.81 -20.65
N LYS A 238 -6.87 3.80 -20.26
CA LYS A 238 -5.41 3.76 -20.43
C LYS A 238 -4.69 4.93 -19.76
N ILE A 239 -5.15 5.30 -18.60
CA ILE A 239 -4.54 6.32 -17.77
C ILE A 239 -3.94 5.74 -16.49
N ASN A 240 -2.87 6.35 -16.04
CA ASN A 240 -2.25 6.09 -14.75
C ASN A 240 -2.19 7.39 -13.97
N VAL A 241 -2.49 7.31 -12.69
CA VAL A 241 -2.38 8.45 -11.79
C VAL A 241 -1.57 8.07 -10.57
N VAL A 242 -0.65 8.94 -10.19
CA VAL A 242 0.13 8.86 -8.95
C VAL A 242 -0.03 10.18 -8.21
N PHE A 243 -0.47 10.10 -6.98
CA PHE A 243 -0.67 11.24 -6.10
C PHE A 243 0.10 11.02 -4.81
N MET A 244 0.97 11.96 -4.44
CA MET A 244 1.79 11.84 -3.25
C MET A 244 1.60 13.04 -2.33
N THR A 245 1.16 12.75 -1.11
CA THR A 245 1.14 13.66 0.04
C THR A 245 1.91 13.04 1.19
N GLN A 246 2.17 13.82 2.24
CA GLN A 246 2.81 13.35 3.46
C GLN A 246 2.05 13.86 4.68
N ILE A 247 0.77 13.43 4.78
CA ILE A 247 -0.13 13.81 5.88
C ILE A 247 -0.76 12.55 6.49
N MET A 248 -0.33 12.23 7.71
CA MET A 248 -0.89 11.12 8.49
C MET A 248 -2.24 11.52 9.14
N ASN A 249 -3.09 10.53 9.39
CA ASN A 249 -4.42 10.73 10.02
C ASN A 249 -5.26 11.81 9.33
N PHE A 250 -5.14 11.92 8.02
CA PHE A 250 -5.90 12.87 7.22
C PHE A 250 -7.35 12.40 7.13
N LEU A 251 -8.24 13.07 7.86
CA LEU A 251 -9.64 12.68 7.96
C LEU A 251 -10.41 12.80 6.63
N GLU A 252 -9.98 13.73 5.78
CA GLU A 252 -10.59 14.02 4.48
C GLU A 252 -9.90 13.25 3.32
N ARG A 253 -9.04 12.31 3.63
CA ARG A 253 -8.25 11.55 2.64
C ARG A 253 -9.10 10.91 1.56
N ASP A 254 -10.20 10.29 1.94
CA ASP A 254 -11.05 9.55 1.00
C ASP A 254 -11.87 10.51 0.14
N ALA A 255 -12.32 11.64 0.70
CA ALA A 255 -12.95 12.72 -0.04
C ALA A 255 -11.97 13.31 -1.08
N LEU A 256 -10.74 13.64 -0.67
CA LEU A 256 -9.71 14.17 -1.56
C LEU A 256 -9.39 13.20 -2.72
N ARG A 257 -9.29 11.91 -2.44
CA ARG A 257 -9.06 10.89 -3.47
C ARG A 257 -10.23 10.77 -4.44
N SER A 258 -11.47 10.88 -3.95
CA SER A 258 -12.67 10.88 -4.77
C SER A 258 -12.78 12.14 -5.64
N GLU A 259 -12.48 13.30 -5.08
CA GLU A 259 -12.46 14.57 -5.82
C GLU A 259 -11.37 14.55 -6.90
N LEU A 260 -10.17 14.05 -6.58
CA LEU A 260 -9.10 13.90 -7.55
C LEU A 260 -9.51 12.98 -8.72
N ARG A 261 -10.16 11.86 -8.43
CA ARG A 261 -10.71 10.99 -9.48
C ARG A 261 -11.71 11.72 -10.36
N THR A 262 -12.61 12.48 -9.75
CA THR A 262 -13.61 13.26 -10.48
C THR A 262 -12.94 14.25 -11.42
N VAL A 263 -11.98 15.04 -10.95
CA VAL A 263 -11.27 16.03 -11.77
C VAL A 263 -10.49 15.38 -12.91
N VAL A 264 -9.79 14.29 -12.65
CA VAL A 264 -9.03 13.55 -13.68
C VAL A 264 -9.97 13.00 -14.73
N ASN A 265 -11.04 12.30 -14.33
CA ASN A 265 -11.94 11.67 -15.29
C ASN A 265 -12.79 12.68 -16.07
N GLN A 266 -13.09 13.85 -15.50
CA GLN A 266 -13.76 14.95 -16.23
C GLN A 266 -12.89 15.54 -17.35
N SER A 267 -11.58 15.36 -17.30
CA SER A 267 -10.67 15.85 -18.34
C SER A 267 -10.53 14.90 -19.55
N LEU A 268 -11.08 13.70 -19.45
CA LEU A 268 -11.11 12.74 -20.56
C LEU A 268 -12.18 13.16 -21.58
N VAL A 269 -11.79 13.26 -22.84
CA VAL A 269 -12.67 13.75 -23.96
C VAL A 269 -12.83 12.65 -25.00
#